data_2478e4044af9d0369765e2f9be2e5f18
#
_entry.id   2478e4044af9d0369765e2f9be2e5f18
#
_cell.length_a   1.000
_cell.length_b   1.000
_cell.length_c   1.000
_cell.angle_alpha   90.00
_cell.angle_beta   90.00
_cell.angle_gamma   90.00
#
_symmetry.space_group_name_H-M   'P 1'
#
loop_
_entity.id
_entity.type
_entity.pdbx_description
1 polymer ?
#
loop_
_entity_poly.entity_id
_entity_poly.type
_entity_poly.pdbx_seq_one_letter_code
_entity_poly.pdbx_strand_id
1 'polypeptide(L)'
;TKLVKPVYLTRPETSGRNVTVTETYDTSCGEWTDNGALAERSLPLYPRLHLLPNGHVFYNGGGQAFNPFGQSYDQALWNISAAYDPQAGRWADLGYAGLPLRLNEAGLSDLASLLNPTNSEVDESLAGLLGGLTSELLSDPTAALAPIIQDPSLLLDAKSVLGSGFRGSTFSMMMPLKPDEDGRYNKAEFLTAGGVLSGVVAASPGLYVGTNLARIDSVTINGEEMLYDSRSTGSLTQGRWYGTGVLLPTGEVLVLSGADRDEVVLPGTGFPILEAELYDPVTETFRKVATQNRPRTYHNSALLLPDGRVLVGGHAPINTAYAYSVTLPGFSPNDGRDPSFEIYSPPYIFGDRPAIKNVRSTVSIGERLSVPFKTGDSAVDAMNQRIESVVLVRTTNLTHLIDGDQRTVELPIVRRRDSRIVVQLPKQQAVIPPGDYMLFVNARDEEGNLVPSESKPVSVAAALSNACI
;
A
#
# COMPACT_ATOMS: atom_id res chain seq x y z
N THR A 1 1.34 28.10 -0.87
CA THR A 1 0.29 27.07 -0.78
C THR A 1 -0.26 27.13 0.62
N LYS A 2 -1.54 27.49 0.81
CA LYS A 2 -2.16 27.46 2.14
C LYS A 2 -2.30 25.98 2.54
N LEU A 3 -1.62 25.58 3.62
CA LEU A 3 -1.93 24.32 4.30
C LEU A 3 -3.40 24.40 4.74
N VAL A 4 -4.24 23.60 4.09
CA VAL A 4 -5.63 23.46 4.50
C VAL A 4 -5.60 22.61 5.76
N LYS A 5 -5.88 23.17 6.92
CA LYS A 5 -6.10 22.39 8.13
C LYS A 5 -7.20 21.37 7.85
N PRO A 6 -7.00 20.08 8.14
CA PRO A 6 -8.06 19.10 7.98
C PRO A 6 -9.28 19.54 8.79
N VAL A 7 -10.45 19.47 8.17
CA VAL A 7 -11.71 19.71 8.87
C VAL A 7 -12.17 18.37 9.42
N TYR A 8 -12.23 18.28 10.73
CA TYR A 8 -12.66 17.07 11.40
C TYR A 8 -14.17 17.00 11.44
N LEU A 9 -14.75 15.82 11.18
CA LEU A 9 -16.18 15.57 11.36
C LEU A 9 -16.60 15.67 12.83
N THR A 10 -15.67 15.40 13.74
CA THR A 10 -15.83 15.60 15.17
C THR A 10 -14.59 16.30 15.74
N ARG A 11 -14.74 17.00 16.84
CA ARG A 11 -13.61 17.66 17.47
C ARG A 11 -12.62 16.64 18.00
N PRO A 12 -11.31 16.73 17.69
CA PRO A 12 -10.31 15.77 18.15
C PRO A 12 -10.32 15.56 19.66
N GLU A 13 -10.52 16.62 20.42
CA GLU A 13 -10.57 16.62 21.87
C GLU A 13 -11.82 15.94 22.45
N THR A 14 -12.88 15.74 21.67
CA THR A 14 -14.10 15.05 22.08
C THR A 14 -14.22 13.64 21.51
N SER A 15 -13.56 13.37 20.40
CA SER A 15 -13.57 12.06 19.74
C SER A 15 -12.50 11.12 20.26
N GLY A 16 -11.69 11.56 21.16
CA GLY A 16 -10.67 10.80 21.81
C GLY A 16 -9.50 10.40 20.96
N ARG A 17 -9.27 11.00 19.87
CA ARG A 17 -8.43 11.31 19.40
C ARG A 17 -7.30 11.00 18.57
N ASN A 18 -7.16 11.50 17.40
CA ASN A 18 -5.94 11.47 16.61
C ASN A 18 -4.85 12.30 17.31
N VAL A 19 -3.70 11.72 17.51
CA VAL A 19 -2.50 12.45 17.90
C VAL A 19 -2.02 13.17 16.64
N THR A 20 -1.93 14.51 16.69
CA THR A 20 -1.50 15.34 15.55
C THR A 20 0.00 15.59 15.54
N VAL A 21 0.62 15.47 16.69
CA VAL A 21 2.05 15.72 16.90
C VAL A 21 2.89 14.72 16.11
N THR A 22 3.90 15.20 15.45
CA THR A 22 4.94 14.40 14.80
C THR A 22 6.25 14.56 15.57
N GLU A 23 6.85 13.44 15.95
CA GLU A 23 8.10 13.38 16.70
C GLU A 23 9.15 12.61 15.89
N THR A 24 10.40 12.99 16.04
CA THR A 24 11.55 12.29 15.46
C THR A 24 12.38 11.68 16.56
N TYR A 25 12.69 10.38 16.43
CA TYR A 25 13.65 9.71 17.30
C TYR A 25 15.01 9.61 16.60
N ASP A 26 16.03 10.22 17.17
CA ASP A 26 17.39 10.10 16.70
C ASP A 26 18.06 8.86 17.33
N THR A 27 18.27 7.84 16.51
CA THR A 27 18.89 6.58 16.95
C THR A 27 20.35 6.70 17.30
N SER A 28 21.04 7.78 16.92
CA SER A 28 22.45 8.00 17.21
C SER A 28 22.69 8.53 18.63
N CYS A 29 21.75 9.32 19.16
CA CYS A 29 21.80 9.86 20.51
C CYS A 29 20.70 9.33 21.43
N GLY A 30 19.67 8.65 20.90
CA GLY A 30 18.58 8.10 21.69
C GLY A 30 17.58 9.16 22.17
N GLU A 31 17.45 10.27 21.46
CA GLU A 31 16.60 11.40 21.85
C GLU A 31 15.38 11.54 20.95
N TRP A 32 14.27 12.00 21.55
CA TRP A 32 13.05 12.39 20.86
C TRP A 32 13.00 13.92 20.69
N THR A 33 12.57 14.36 19.52
CA THR A 33 12.36 15.77 19.20
C THR A 33 10.94 15.96 18.67
N ASP A 34 10.18 16.88 19.26
CA ASP A 34 8.93 17.38 18.71
C ASP A 34 9.22 18.24 17.47
N ASN A 35 8.62 17.90 16.34
CA ASN A 35 8.85 18.58 15.07
C ASN A 35 8.06 19.90 14.93
N GLY A 36 7.28 20.27 15.94
CA GLY A 36 6.56 21.55 16.04
C GLY A 36 5.27 21.63 15.23
N ALA A 37 4.59 22.75 15.35
CA ALA A 37 3.23 22.95 14.86
C ALA A 37 3.07 22.82 13.32
N LEU A 38 4.12 23.05 12.53
CA LEU A 38 4.05 22.88 11.07
C LEU A 38 4.09 21.41 10.63
N ALA A 39 4.57 20.54 11.51
CA ALA A 39 4.61 19.10 11.31
C ALA A 39 3.33 18.39 11.79
N GLU A 40 2.47 19.09 12.52
CA GLU A 40 1.22 18.50 13.00
C GLU A 40 0.28 18.15 11.85
N ARG A 41 -0.24 16.91 11.88
CA ARG A 41 -1.27 16.44 10.94
C ARG A 41 -2.09 15.33 11.56
N SER A 42 -3.41 15.47 11.52
CA SER A 42 -4.28 14.36 11.87
C SER A 42 -4.30 13.35 10.73
N LEU A 43 -3.78 12.17 10.96
CA LEU A 43 -3.85 11.05 10.04
C LEU A 43 -4.89 10.03 10.53
N PRO A 44 -5.52 9.24 9.65
CA PRO A 44 -6.41 8.16 10.08
C PRO A 44 -5.64 7.08 10.84
N LEU A 45 -6.35 6.24 11.58
CA LEU A 45 -5.77 5.10 12.29
C LEU A 45 -5.03 4.18 11.29
N TYR A 46 -3.82 3.77 11.65
CA TYR A 46 -2.94 2.97 10.78
C TYR A 46 -2.70 3.61 9.41
N PRO A 47 -2.15 4.85 9.36
CA PRO A 47 -1.89 5.53 8.10
C PRO A 47 -0.87 4.77 7.25
N ARG A 48 -1.03 4.83 5.94
CA ARG A 48 -0.07 4.22 5.00
C ARG A 48 1.04 5.22 4.73
N LEU A 49 2.18 4.99 5.35
CA LEU A 49 3.36 5.87 5.27
C LEU A 49 4.51 5.14 4.57
N HIS A 50 5.20 5.84 3.68
CA HIS A 50 6.31 5.30 2.91
C HIS A 50 7.48 6.28 2.84
N LEU A 51 8.69 5.78 3.03
CA LEU A 51 9.90 6.58 2.84
C LEU A 51 10.20 6.71 1.34
N LEU A 52 10.20 7.93 0.81
CA LEU A 52 10.56 8.23 -0.58
C LEU A 52 12.07 8.22 -0.81
N PRO A 53 12.52 8.07 -2.07
CA PRO A 53 13.95 8.12 -2.41
C PRO A 53 14.70 9.41 -2.02
N ASN A 54 14.00 10.53 -1.86
CA ASN A 54 14.57 11.81 -1.40
C ASN A 54 14.57 11.96 0.14
N GLY A 55 14.07 10.98 0.89
CA GLY A 55 14.01 11.04 2.35
C GLY A 55 12.71 11.62 2.92
N HIS A 56 11.77 12.06 2.10
CA HIS A 56 10.46 12.49 2.56
C HIS A 56 9.59 11.27 2.93
N VAL A 57 8.62 11.46 3.81
CA VAL A 57 7.63 10.44 4.18
C VAL A 57 6.33 10.69 3.44
N PHE A 58 5.99 9.81 2.52
CA PHE A 58 4.78 9.89 1.71
C PHE A 58 3.59 9.25 2.41
N TYR A 59 2.49 9.97 2.47
CA TYR A 59 1.18 9.50 2.88
C TYR A 59 0.26 9.45 1.64
N ASN A 60 -0.26 8.28 1.31
CA ASN A 60 -1.07 8.10 0.11
C ASN A 60 -2.58 8.11 0.35
N GLY A 61 -3.05 8.70 1.45
CA GLY A 61 -4.48 8.81 1.78
C GLY A 61 -5.11 7.53 2.33
N GLY A 62 -4.31 6.48 2.63
CA GLY A 62 -4.81 5.21 3.18
C GLY A 62 -4.80 5.16 4.70
N GLY A 63 -5.67 4.36 5.27
CA GLY A 63 -5.77 4.11 6.71
C GLY A 63 -6.97 3.21 7.03
N GLN A 64 -7.24 3.02 8.32
CA GLN A 64 -8.38 2.25 8.78
C GLN A 64 -9.68 3.05 8.61
N ALA A 65 -10.64 2.54 7.83
CA ALA A 65 -11.92 3.20 7.60
C ALA A 65 -12.90 3.03 8.75
N PHE A 66 -12.80 1.94 9.49
CA PHE A 66 -13.65 1.64 10.64
C PHE A 66 -12.89 1.79 11.94
N ASN A 67 -13.52 2.41 12.91
CA ASN A 67 -13.02 2.49 14.27
C ASN A 67 -14.12 2.23 15.30
N PRO A 68 -14.11 1.05 15.95
CA PRO A 68 -15.09 0.70 16.95
C PRO A 68 -14.96 1.51 18.27
N PHE A 69 -13.88 2.29 18.42
CA PHE A 69 -13.57 3.03 19.64
C PHE A 69 -13.97 4.51 19.60
N GLY A 70 -14.75 4.93 18.59
CA GLY A 70 -15.26 6.29 18.48
C GLY A 70 -14.21 7.34 18.11
N GLN A 71 -13.08 6.93 17.52
CA GLN A 71 -12.12 7.87 16.95
C GLN A 71 -12.70 8.50 15.71
N SER A 72 -12.49 9.79 15.55
CA SER A 72 -12.94 10.48 14.36
C SER A 72 -11.89 10.44 13.27
N TYR A 73 -12.37 10.31 12.04
CA TYR A 73 -11.52 10.44 10.87
C TYR A 73 -12.04 11.58 10.02
N ASP A 74 -11.13 12.40 9.56
CA ASP A 74 -11.43 13.24 8.43
C ASP A 74 -11.39 12.38 7.16
N GLN A 75 -12.57 12.07 6.64
CA GLN A 75 -12.70 11.26 5.42
C GLN A 75 -12.03 11.91 4.21
N ALA A 76 -11.87 13.22 4.20
CA ALA A 76 -11.14 13.93 3.16
C ALA A 76 -9.67 13.49 3.08
N LEU A 77 -9.08 13.03 4.20
CA LEU A 77 -7.70 12.53 4.20
C LEU A 77 -7.52 11.21 3.46
N TRP A 78 -8.58 10.48 3.15
CA TRP A 78 -8.46 9.18 2.47
C TRP A 78 -8.15 9.29 0.98
N ASN A 79 -8.37 10.44 0.37
CA ASN A 79 -8.03 10.69 -1.02
C ASN A 79 -6.95 11.76 -1.22
N ILE A 80 -6.51 12.43 -0.16
CA ILE A 80 -5.37 13.35 -0.21
C ILE A 80 -4.07 12.56 -0.09
N SER A 81 -3.13 12.82 -1.00
CA SER A 81 -1.75 12.36 -0.88
C SER A 81 -0.87 13.52 -0.45
N ALA A 82 0.03 13.26 0.48
CA ALA A 82 0.89 14.28 1.06
C ALA A 82 2.29 13.73 1.34
N ALA A 83 3.27 14.60 1.45
CA ALA A 83 4.61 14.25 1.88
C ALA A 83 5.05 15.10 3.06
N TYR A 84 5.66 14.47 4.05
CA TYR A 84 6.35 15.13 5.15
C TYR A 84 7.82 15.30 4.79
N ASP A 85 8.30 16.51 4.88
CA ASP A 85 9.71 16.86 4.76
C ASP A 85 10.34 16.89 6.17
N PRO A 86 11.18 15.92 6.54
CA PRO A 86 11.77 15.88 7.86
C PRO A 86 12.82 16.97 8.09
N GLN A 87 13.38 17.56 7.04
CA GLN A 87 14.35 18.66 7.17
C GLN A 87 13.65 20.01 7.39
N ALA A 88 12.54 20.23 6.68
CA ALA A 88 11.74 21.44 6.83
C ALA A 88 10.72 21.34 7.98
N GLY A 89 10.51 20.15 8.58
CA GLY A 89 9.55 19.91 9.66
C GLY A 89 8.11 20.23 9.25
N ARG A 90 7.69 19.90 8.02
CA ARG A 90 6.36 20.27 7.53
C ARG A 90 5.79 19.29 6.51
N TRP A 91 4.46 19.28 6.40
CA TRP A 91 3.72 18.57 5.37
C TRP A 91 3.44 19.43 4.15
N ALA A 92 3.46 18.82 2.98
CA ALA A 92 2.99 19.38 1.73
C ALA A 92 1.93 18.43 1.13
N ASP A 93 0.76 18.97 0.74
CA ASP A 93 -0.22 18.21 -0.03
C ASP A 93 0.26 18.12 -1.47
N LEU A 94 0.31 16.90 -2.00
CA LEU A 94 0.79 16.62 -3.36
C LEU A 94 -0.37 16.57 -4.35
N GLY A 95 -1.54 16.07 -3.94
CA GLY A 95 -2.70 15.95 -4.80
C GLY A 95 -3.77 15.01 -4.25
N TYR A 96 -4.73 14.70 -5.10
CA TYR A 96 -5.88 13.87 -4.78
C TYR A 96 -5.88 12.63 -5.66
N ALA A 97 -6.31 11.50 -5.10
CA ALA A 97 -6.62 10.31 -5.86
C ALA A 97 -8.13 10.32 -6.20
N GLY A 98 -8.48 10.50 -7.46
CA GLY A 98 -9.87 10.67 -7.89
C GLY A 98 -10.43 12.05 -7.55
N LEU A 99 -11.74 12.17 -7.36
CA LEU A 99 -12.38 13.44 -7.00
C LEU A 99 -12.05 13.81 -5.55
N PRO A 100 -11.71 15.07 -5.26
CA PRO A 100 -11.46 15.56 -3.90
C PRO A 100 -12.80 15.70 -3.17
N LEU A 101 -13.33 14.61 -2.66
CA LEU A 101 -14.55 14.62 -1.87
C LEU A 101 -14.24 14.99 -0.42
N ARG A 102 -14.47 16.23 -0.06
CA ARG A 102 -14.60 16.64 1.33
C ARG A 102 -16.08 16.61 1.67
N LEU A 103 -16.49 15.71 2.55
CA LEU A 103 -17.89 15.50 2.94
C LEU A 103 -18.38 16.49 4.03
N ASN A 104 -17.72 17.62 4.19
CA ASN A 104 -18.14 18.73 5.04
C ASN A 104 -18.61 19.91 4.17
N GLU A 105 -19.09 21.00 4.80
CA GLU A 105 -19.53 22.19 4.09
C GLU A 105 -18.48 22.74 3.10
N ALA A 106 -17.19 22.67 3.46
CA ALA A 106 -16.10 23.04 2.56
C ALA A 106 -15.97 22.05 1.39
N GLY A 107 -16.26 20.77 1.61
CA GLY A 107 -16.24 19.73 0.57
C GLY A 107 -17.37 19.86 -0.45
N LEU A 108 -18.53 20.34 -0.03
CA LEU A 108 -19.60 20.71 -0.97
C LEU A 108 -19.20 21.90 -1.84
N SER A 109 -18.47 22.88 -1.28
CA SER A 109 -17.92 23.99 -2.06
C SER A 109 -16.78 23.57 -2.99
N ASP A 110 -15.95 22.60 -2.57
CA ASP A 110 -14.89 22.02 -3.40
C ASP A 110 -15.48 21.19 -4.55
N LEU A 111 -16.54 20.41 -4.28
CA LEU A 111 -17.28 19.70 -5.33
C LEU A 111 -17.91 20.71 -6.32
N ALA A 112 -18.51 21.79 -5.82
CA ALA A 112 -19.04 22.86 -6.67
C ALA A 112 -17.95 23.56 -7.48
N SER A 113 -16.74 23.72 -6.96
CA SER A 113 -15.60 24.30 -7.68
C SER A 113 -15.02 23.37 -8.76
N LEU A 114 -15.09 22.05 -8.57
CA LEU A 114 -14.73 21.05 -9.58
C LEU A 114 -15.73 20.98 -10.73
N LEU A 115 -16.99 21.26 -10.43
CA LEU A 115 -18.07 21.34 -11.41
C LEU A 115 -18.09 22.69 -12.15
N ASN A 116 -17.17 23.61 -11.82
CA ASN A 116 -17.05 24.88 -12.50
C ASN A 116 -16.41 24.65 -13.89
N PRO A 117 -17.07 24.97 -15.01
CA PRO A 117 -16.63 24.66 -16.38
C PRO A 117 -15.33 25.36 -16.82
N THR A 118 -14.66 26.10 -15.94
CA THR A 118 -13.36 26.70 -16.21
C THR A 118 -12.17 25.77 -15.98
N ASN A 119 -12.37 24.60 -15.36
CA ASN A 119 -11.31 23.58 -15.21
C ASN A 119 -11.40 22.57 -16.37
N SER A 120 -10.54 22.73 -17.36
CA SER A 120 -10.50 21.99 -18.62
C SER A 120 -10.07 20.51 -18.53
N GLU A 121 -9.98 19.93 -17.37
CA GLU A 121 -9.52 18.54 -17.18
C GLU A 121 -10.62 17.56 -16.74
N VAL A 122 -11.86 18.02 -16.58
CA VAL A 122 -12.99 17.14 -16.26
C VAL A 122 -13.74 16.82 -17.54
N ASP A 123 -13.87 15.54 -17.86
CA ASP A 123 -14.70 15.08 -18.97
C ASP A 123 -16.10 15.73 -18.91
N GLU A 124 -16.51 16.40 -19.99
CA GLU A 124 -17.79 17.13 -20.07
C GLU A 124 -19.01 16.27 -19.73
N SER A 125 -18.95 14.97 -20.00
CA SER A 125 -20.00 14.01 -19.66
C SER A 125 -20.13 13.82 -18.15
N LEU A 126 -19.03 13.78 -17.43
CA LEU A 126 -18.96 13.62 -15.99
C LEU A 126 -19.36 14.92 -15.26
N ALA A 127 -18.92 16.07 -15.78
CA ALA A 127 -19.30 17.38 -15.25
C ALA A 127 -20.81 17.63 -15.38
N GLY A 128 -21.43 17.20 -16.49
CA GLY A 128 -22.88 17.26 -16.69
C GLY A 128 -23.64 16.37 -15.72
N LEU A 129 -23.18 15.14 -15.48
CA LEU A 129 -23.81 14.19 -14.57
C LEU A 129 -23.73 14.66 -13.11
N LEU A 130 -22.56 15.12 -12.69
CA LEU A 130 -22.31 15.57 -11.31
C LEU A 130 -23.00 16.92 -11.02
N GLY A 131 -23.05 17.82 -11.99
CA GLY A 131 -23.76 19.11 -11.87
C GLY A 131 -25.26 18.94 -11.72
N GLY A 132 -25.87 18.02 -12.47
CA GLY A 132 -27.25 17.63 -12.30
C GLY A 132 -27.54 17.00 -10.95
N LEU A 133 -26.72 16.02 -10.54
CA LEU A 133 -26.86 15.31 -9.28
C LEU A 133 -26.76 16.22 -8.04
N THR A 134 -25.89 17.22 -8.04
CA THR A 134 -25.71 18.09 -6.85
C THR A 134 -26.85 19.07 -6.65
N SER A 135 -27.39 19.67 -7.69
CA SER A 135 -28.50 20.60 -7.57
C SER A 135 -29.82 19.90 -7.26
N GLU A 136 -30.08 18.73 -7.84
CA GLU A 136 -31.27 17.93 -7.62
C GLU A 136 -31.22 17.14 -6.30
N LEU A 137 -30.05 16.62 -5.88
CA LEU A 137 -29.90 15.93 -4.59
C LEU A 137 -30.19 16.83 -3.39
N LEU A 138 -29.97 18.14 -3.56
CA LEU A 138 -30.28 19.14 -2.53
C LEU A 138 -31.74 19.55 -2.55
N SER A 139 -32.45 19.49 -3.70
CA SER A 139 -33.81 19.88 -3.86
C SER A 139 -34.82 18.72 -3.86
N ASP A 140 -34.47 17.60 -4.49
CA ASP A 140 -35.29 16.38 -4.54
C ASP A 140 -34.38 15.14 -4.70
N PRO A 141 -34.05 14.45 -3.59
CA PRO A 141 -33.18 13.25 -3.63
C PRO A 141 -33.73 12.10 -4.46
N THR A 142 -35.07 12.02 -4.64
CA THR A 142 -35.72 10.96 -5.41
C THR A 142 -35.63 11.21 -6.91
N ALA A 143 -35.78 12.45 -7.34
CA ALA A 143 -35.59 12.84 -8.74
C ALA A 143 -34.13 12.73 -9.17
N ALA A 144 -33.18 13.09 -8.31
CA ALA A 144 -31.74 12.99 -8.56
C ALA A 144 -31.26 11.55 -8.77
N LEU A 145 -31.89 10.57 -8.12
CA LEU A 145 -31.53 9.15 -8.26
C LEU A 145 -32.25 8.46 -9.43
N ALA A 146 -33.27 9.09 -10.00
CA ALA A 146 -34.08 8.50 -11.08
C ALA A 146 -33.22 8.10 -12.33
N PRO A 147 -32.27 8.90 -12.82
CA PRO A 147 -31.39 8.48 -13.93
C PRO A 147 -30.57 7.26 -13.61
N ILE A 148 -30.05 7.14 -12.39
CA ILE A 148 -29.23 6.00 -11.93
C ILE A 148 -30.08 4.73 -11.81
N ILE A 149 -31.35 4.86 -11.43
CA ILE A 149 -32.29 3.73 -11.37
C ILE A 149 -32.64 3.26 -12.78
N GLN A 150 -32.73 4.18 -13.75
CA GLN A 150 -33.04 3.86 -15.14
C GLN A 150 -31.83 3.28 -15.90
N ASP A 151 -30.63 3.72 -15.59
CA ASP A 151 -29.38 3.20 -16.16
C ASP A 151 -28.36 2.89 -15.06
N PRO A 152 -28.32 1.64 -14.56
CA PRO A 152 -27.35 1.24 -13.54
C PRO A 152 -25.88 1.33 -13.99
N SER A 153 -25.59 1.45 -15.30
CA SER A 153 -24.22 1.64 -15.79
C SER A 153 -23.64 2.98 -15.35
N LEU A 154 -24.47 4.02 -15.23
CA LEU A 154 -24.08 5.32 -14.70
C LEU A 154 -23.60 5.22 -13.24
N LEU A 155 -24.16 4.31 -12.46
CA LEU A 155 -23.69 4.04 -11.10
C LEU A 155 -22.30 3.40 -11.10
N LEU A 156 -22.01 2.56 -12.07
CA LEU A 156 -20.68 1.92 -12.21
C LEU A 156 -19.62 2.97 -12.56
N ASP A 157 -19.90 3.88 -13.48
CA ASP A 157 -18.98 4.95 -13.86
C ASP A 157 -18.81 5.96 -12.73
N ALA A 158 -19.89 6.43 -12.10
CA ALA A 158 -19.84 7.29 -10.92
C ALA A 158 -19.10 6.60 -9.76
N LYS A 159 -19.33 5.29 -9.55
CA LYS A 159 -18.63 4.49 -8.54
C LYS A 159 -17.14 4.41 -8.82
N SER A 160 -16.72 4.25 -10.06
CA SER A 160 -15.30 4.17 -10.43
C SER A 160 -14.58 5.49 -10.16
N VAL A 161 -15.22 6.61 -10.44
CA VAL A 161 -14.64 7.95 -10.23
C VAL A 161 -14.73 8.37 -8.76
N LEU A 162 -15.89 8.26 -8.12
CA LEU A 162 -16.10 8.69 -6.74
C LEU A 162 -15.40 7.77 -5.74
N GLY A 163 -15.47 6.45 -5.98
CA GLY A 163 -14.87 5.46 -5.08
C GLY A 163 -13.37 5.28 -5.26
N SER A 164 -12.82 5.62 -6.42
CA SER A 164 -11.43 5.36 -6.75
C SER A 164 -10.42 6.16 -5.89
N GLY A 165 -10.84 7.28 -5.33
CA GLY A 165 -10.02 8.08 -4.42
C GLY A 165 -9.95 7.53 -2.99
N PHE A 166 -10.91 6.73 -2.59
CA PHE A 166 -10.98 6.22 -1.22
C PHE A 166 -10.14 4.95 -1.08
N ARG A 167 -9.22 4.97 -0.10
CA ARG A 167 -8.25 3.90 0.16
C ARG A 167 -8.34 3.39 1.59
N GLY A 168 -9.50 3.55 2.23
CA GLY A 168 -9.73 3.08 3.59
C GLY A 168 -9.73 1.57 3.69
N SER A 169 -9.13 1.03 4.74
CA SER A 169 -9.09 -0.41 5.06
C SER A 169 -8.54 -1.29 3.92
N THR A 170 -7.50 -0.82 3.23
CA THR A 170 -6.71 -1.61 2.28
C THR A 170 -5.21 -1.41 2.54
N PHE A 171 -4.40 -2.22 1.86
CA PHE A 171 -2.95 -2.05 1.86
C PHE A 171 -2.53 -0.90 0.94
N SER A 172 -1.31 -0.41 1.15
CA SER A 172 -0.55 0.36 0.18
C SER A 172 0.79 -0.30 -0.02
N MET A 173 1.10 -0.70 -1.26
CA MET A 173 2.31 -1.43 -1.61
C MET A 173 3.21 -0.54 -2.45
N MET A 174 4.37 -0.15 -1.93
CA MET A 174 5.39 0.46 -2.77
C MET A 174 5.92 -0.58 -3.75
N MET A 175 5.77 -0.32 -5.04
CA MET A 175 6.32 -1.16 -6.10
C MET A 175 7.85 -1.10 -6.09
N PRO A 176 8.56 -2.05 -6.72
CA PRO A 176 10.02 -2.06 -6.71
C PRO A 176 10.58 -0.71 -7.17
N LEU A 177 11.45 -0.12 -6.35
CA LEU A 177 12.23 1.04 -6.78
C LEU A 177 13.19 0.60 -7.86
N LYS A 178 13.07 1.20 -9.04
CA LYS A 178 13.89 0.89 -10.21
C LYS A 178 14.83 2.05 -10.52
N PRO A 179 16.08 1.78 -10.88
CA PRO A 179 16.99 2.82 -11.34
C PRO A 179 16.57 3.31 -12.73
N ASP A 180 16.76 4.60 -13.00
CA ASP A 180 16.72 5.15 -14.35
C ASP A 180 18.00 4.76 -15.14
N GLU A 181 18.12 5.26 -16.36
CA GLU A 181 19.28 4.98 -17.23
C GLU A 181 20.61 5.47 -16.62
N ASP A 182 20.56 6.51 -15.77
CA ASP A 182 21.72 7.04 -15.04
C ASP A 182 21.98 6.29 -13.71
N GLY A 183 21.15 5.32 -13.36
CA GLY A 183 21.23 4.58 -12.10
C GLY A 183 20.65 5.34 -10.90
N ARG A 184 19.82 6.35 -11.11
CA ARG A 184 19.13 7.12 -10.06
C ARG A 184 17.76 6.54 -9.77
N TYR A 185 17.31 6.70 -8.52
CA TYR A 185 15.98 6.28 -8.08
C TYR A 185 15.15 7.52 -7.79
N ASN A 186 14.49 8.04 -8.83
CA ASN A 186 13.76 9.31 -8.79
C ASN A 186 12.24 9.13 -8.93
N LYS A 187 11.74 7.90 -8.95
CA LYS A 187 10.31 7.59 -9.03
C LYS A 187 9.94 6.51 -8.02
N ALA A 188 8.83 6.70 -7.33
CA ALA A 188 8.18 5.68 -6.51
C ALA A 188 6.73 5.50 -6.96
N GLU A 189 6.28 4.26 -7.09
CA GLU A 189 4.91 3.90 -7.42
C GLU A 189 4.30 3.08 -6.29
N PHE A 190 2.99 3.22 -6.09
CA PHE A 190 2.26 2.59 -4.98
C PHE A 190 0.97 1.99 -5.50
N LEU A 191 0.80 0.67 -5.33
CA LEU A 191 -0.44 -0.02 -5.62
C LEU A 191 -1.34 -0.03 -4.39
N THR A 192 -2.58 0.37 -4.56
CA THR A 192 -3.69 0.09 -3.64
C THR A 192 -4.77 -0.68 -4.37
N ALA A 193 -5.36 -1.70 -3.75
CA ALA A 193 -6.43 -2.48 -4.36
C ALA A 193 -7.44 -2.93 -3.31
N GLY A 194 -8.73 -2.79 -3.62
CA GLY A 194 -9.79 -3.04 -2.67
C GLY A 194 -9.97 -1.88 -1.68
N GLY A 195 -10.35 -2.19 -0.47
CA GLY A 195 -10.75 -1.23 0.55
C GLY A 195 -12.24 -1.02 0.56
N VAL A 196 -12.70 0.10 1.13
CA VAL A 196 -14.12 0.43 1.21
C VAL A 196 -14.49 1.55 0.27
N LEU A 197 -15.70 1.50 -0.23
CA LEU A 197 -16.38 2.69 -0.68
C LEU A 197 -16.75 3.44 0.59
N SER A 198 -16.06 4.52 0.90
CA SER A 198 -16.49 5.39 1.97
C SER A 198 -17.80 6.05 1.52
N GLY A 199 -18.86 5.41 1.89
CA GLY A 199 -20.19 5.96 1.67
C GLY A 199 -20.56 6.85 2.83
N VAL A 200 -21.35 7.84 2.51
CA VAL A 200 -22.03 8.79 3.38
C VAL A 200 -22.83 8.14 4.55
N VAL A 201 -22.83 6.81 4.69
CA VAL A 201 -23.85 6.10 5.48
C VAL A 201 -23.30 5.18 6.57
N ALA A 202 -21.99 4.92 6.65
CA ALA A 202 -21.54 3.85 7.53
C ALA A 202 -21.06 4.34 8.90
N ALA A 203 -21.99 4.51 9.81
CA ALA A 203 -21.70 4.68 11.24
C ALA A 203 -21.64 3.35 12.02
N SER A 204 -21.88 2.21 11.38
CA SER A 204 -22.01 0.90 12.05
C SER A 204 -21.16 -0.17 11.39
N PRO A 205 -20.57 -1.11 12.17
CA PRO A 205 -19.89 -2.30 11.65
C PRO A 205 -20.78 -3.11 10.70
N GLY A 206 -20.21 -3.67 9.65
CA GLY A 206 -20.93 -4.48 8.66
C GLY A 206 -21.58 -3.70 7.54
N LEU A 207 -21.48 -2.35 7.54
CA LEU A 207 -22.05 -1.49 6.50
C LEU A 207 -21.06 -1.00 5.45
N TYR A 208 -19.75 -1.11 5.70
CA TYR A 208 -18.73 -0.81 4.70
C TYR A 208 -18.60 -1.95 3.71
N VAL A 209 -19.02 -1.72 2.49
CA VAL A 209 -18.90 -2.71 1.40
C VAL A 209 -17.52 -2.62 0.77
N GLY A 210 -16.88 -3.76 0.53
CA GLY A 210 -15.60 -3.85 -0.14
C GLY A 210 -15.71 -3.38 -1.60
N THR A 211 -14.72 -2.61 -2.05
CA THR A 211 -14.57 -2.25 -3.46
C THR A 211 -13.57 -3.16 -4.16
N ASN A 212 -13.72 -3.33 -5.46
CA ASN A 212 -12.76 -4.03 -6.31
C ASN A 212 -11.79 -3.08 -7.04
N LEU A 213 -11.90 -1.78 -6.81
CA LEU A 213 -11.09 -0.77 -7.49
C LEU A 213 -9.64 -0.85 -7.07
N ALA A 214 -8.75 -0.56 -8.00
CA ALA A 214 -7.33 -0.47 -7.75
C ALA A 214 -6.73 0.78 -8.42
N ARG A 215 -5.65 1.28 -7.84
CA ARG A 215 -4.97 2.49 -8.28
C ARG A 215 -3.46 2.35 -8.18
N ILE A 216 -2.79 3.07 -9.07
CA ILE A 216 -1.37 3.36 -8.96
C ILE A 216 -1.22 4.85 -8.66
N ASP A 217 -0.66 5.15 -7.49
CA ASP A 217 -0.13 6.47 -7.19
C ASP A 217 1.34 6.52 -7.58
N SER A 218 1.82 7.62 -8.12
CA SER A 218 3.23 7.81 -8.42
C SER A 218 3.75 9.15 -7.92
N VAL A 219 4.97 9.14 -7.43
CA VAL A 219 5.71 10.34 -7.05
C VAL A 219 7.01 10.36 -7.83
N THR A 220 7.19 11.35 -8.70
CA THR A 220 8.44 11.59 -9.42
C THR A 220 9.17 12.75 -8.77
N ILE A 221 10.48 12.56 -8.51
CA ILE A 221 11.33 13.49 -7.79
C ILE A 221 12.26 14.18 -8.79
N ASN A 222 12.11 15.50 -8.91
CA ASN A 222 12.93 16.36 -9.78
C ASN A 222 13.63 17.42 -8.93
N GLY A 223 14.78 17.09 -8.38
CA GLY A 223 15.46 17.95 -7.41
C GLY A 223 14.65 18.11 -6.12
N GLU A 224 14.19 19.31 -5.83
CA GLU A 224 13.31 19.61 -4.67
C GLU A 224 11.82 19.45 -4.99
N GLU A 225 11.44 19.35 -6.27
CA GLU A 225 10.05 19.19 -6.69
C GLU A 225 9.62 17.73 -6.66
N MET A 226 8.39 17.51 -6.23
CA MET A 226 7.70 16.22 -6.32
C MET A 226 6.47 16.35 -7.19
N LEU A 227 6.42 15.58 -8.27
CA LEU A 227 5.26 15.49 -9.14
C LEU A 227 4.45 14.26 -8.75
N TYR A 228 3.22 14.47 -8.35
CA TYR A 228 2.27 13.42 -7.99
C TYR A 228 1.31 13.17 -9.14
N ASP A 229 1.07 11.90 -9.42
CA ASP A 229 0.03 11.42 -10.31
C ASP A 229 -0.71 10.24 -9.69
N SER A 230 -2.00 10.09 -10.01
CA SER A 230 -2.81 9.01 -9.48
C SER A 230 -3.78 8.54 -10.56
N ARG A 231 -3.66 7.28 -10.95
CA ARG A 231 -4.46 6.69 -12.02
C ARG A 231 -5.10 5.38 -11.62
N SER A 232 -6.23 5.05 -12.21
CA SER A 232 -6.83 3.74 -12.09
C SER A 232 -5.97 2.69 -12.79
N THR A 233 -6.00 1.47 -12.29
CA THR A 233 -5.41 0.28 -12.93
C THR A 233 -6.45 -0.82 -13.00
N GLY A 234 -6.11 -2.02 -13.48
CA GLY A 234 -7.02 -3.16 -13.50
C GLY A 234 -7.62 -3.44 -12.13
N SER A 235 -8.88 -3.84 -12.10
CA SER A 235 -9.62 -4.07 -10.86
C SER A 235 -9.46 -5.51 -10.38
N LEU A 236 -9.59 -5.72 -9.06
CA LEU A 236 -9.82 -7.05 -8.48
C LEU A 236 -11.07 -7.69 -9.09
N THR A 237 -11.12 -9.01 -9.17
CA THR A 237 -12.30 -9.73 -9.66
C THR A 237 -13.46 -9.66 -8.67
N GLN A 238 -13.17 -9.40 -7.39
CA GLN A 238 -14.14 -9.30 -6.32
C GLN A 238 -13.80 -8.18 -5.35
N GLY A 239 -14.80 -7.42 -4.88
CA GLY A 239 -14.62 -6.37 -3.88
C GLY A 239 -14.05 -6.93 -2.59
N ARG A 240 -13.08 -6.22 -1.99
CA ARG A 240 -12.32 -6.75 -0.86
C ARG A 240 -12.03 -5.65 0.17
N TRP A 241 -12.67 -5.77 1.33
CA TRP A 241 -12.31 -5.04 2.52
C TRP A 241 -11.18 -5.77 3.26
N TYR A 242 -10.20 -5.05 3.75
CA TYR A 242 -9.10 -5.55 4.57
C TYR A 242 -8.24 -6.63 3.89
N GLY A 243 -8.13 -6.60 2.56
CA GLY A 243 -7.22 -7.47 1.83
C GLY A 243 -5.76 -7.11 2.10
N THR A 244 -4.90 -8.12 2.17
CA THR A 244 -3.45 -7.96 2.36
C THR A 244 -2.73 -8.10 1.02
N GLY A 245 -1.81 -7.20 0.74
CA GLY A 245 -0.89 -7.27 -0.40
C GLY A 245 0.48 -7.82 0.00
N VAL A 246 1.10 -8.62 -0.86
CA VAL A 246 2.48 -9.08 -0.73
C VAL A 246 3.21 -8.90 -2.04
N LEU A 247 4.27 -8.10 -2.04
CA LEU A 247 5.12 -7.92 -3.21
C LEU A 247 6.04 -9.13 -3.36
N LEU A 248 5.93 -9.81 -4.50
CA LEU A 248 6.79 -10.93 -4.86
C LEU A 248 8.12 -10.44 -5.45
N PRO A 249 9.19 -11.27 -5.44
CA PRO A 249 10.48 -10.88 -6.01
C PRO A 249 10.43 -10.56 -7.51
N THR A 250 9.40 -11.04 -8.21
CA THR A 250 9.13 -10.78 -9.64
C THR A 250 8.56 -9.38 -9.89
N GLY A 251 8.11 -8.68 -8.84
CA GLY A 251 7.40 -7.41 -8.94
C GLY A 251 5.88 -7.54 -9.02
N GLU A 252 5.34 -8.76 -9.13
CA GLU A 252 3.90 -9.02 -9.03
C GLU A 252 3.43 -8.83 -7.58
N VAL A 253 2.15 -8.46 -7.38
CA VAL A 253 1.56 -8.31 -6.04
C VAL A 253 0.47 -9.34 -5.82
N LEU A 254 0.69 -10.23 -4.85
CA LEU A 254 -0.33 -11.16 -4.39
C LEU A 254 -1.28 -10.43 -3.44
N VAL A 255 -2.59 -10.47 -3.73
CA VAL A 255 -3.65 -9.91 -2.90
C VAL A 255 -4.54 -11.05 -2.40
N LEU A 256 -4.70 -11.14 -1.09
CA LEU A 256 -5.39 -12.25 -0.45
C LEU A 256 -6.09 -11.80 0.84
N SER A 257 -6.89 -12.72 1.43
CA SER A 257 -7.61 -12.47 2.69
C SER A 257 -8.64 -11.32 2.59
N GLY A 258 -9.21 -10.91 3.72
CA GLY A 258 -10.25 -9.89 3.78
C GLY A 258 -11.64 -10.43 3.54
N ALA A 259 -12.61 -9.54 3.34
CA ALA A 259 -14.03 -9.86 3.20
C ALA A 259 -14.71 -8.93 2.17
N ASP A 260 -15.94 -9.26 1.74
CA ASP A 260 -16.70 -8.36 0.84
C ASP A 260 -17.29 -7.15 1.56
N ARG A 261 -17.27 -7.15 2.90
CA ARG A 261 -17.66 -6.02 3.77
C ARG A 261 -16.86 -6.05 5.07
N ASP A 262 -17.01 -5.02 5.90
CA ASP A 262 -16.28 -4.92 7.16
C ASP A 262 -16.74 -6.00 8.16
N GLU A 263 -15.81 -6.82 8.58
CA GLU A 263 -15.98 -7.92 9.54
C GLU A 263 -15.04 -7.78 10.74
N VAL A 264 -14.97 -6.59 11.31
CA VAL A 264 -14.10 -6.30 12.46
C VAL A 264 -14.55 -7.05 13.70
N VAL A 265 -15.88 -7.23 13.88
CA VAL A 265 -16.50 -7.79 15.09
C VAL A 265 -16.80 -9.28 14.90
N LEU A 266 -16.78 -10.05 15.98
CA LEU A 266 -17.16 -11.46 16.00
C LEU A 266 -18.52 -11.72 15.33
N PRO A 267 -18.66 -12.84 14.58
CA PRO A 267 -17.64 -13.88 14.33
C PRO A 267 -16.62 -13.52 13.28
N GLY A 268 -16.83 -12.47 12.47
CA GLY A 268 -15.89 -11.98 11.47
C GLY A 268 -15.62 -12.94 10.30
N THR A 269 -16.52 -13.88 10.04
CA THR A 269 -16.36 -14.92 9.01
C THR A 269 -17.62 -15.15 8.17
N GLY A 270 -18.54 -14.17 8.15
CA GLY A 270 -19.79 -14.27 7.40
C GLY A 270 -19.63 -14.04 5.89
N PHE A 271 -18.63 -13.23 5.50
CA PHE A 271 -18.42 -12.79 4.12
C PHE A 271 -16.95 -12.82 3.69
N PRO A 272 -16.18 -13.88 3.98
CA PRO A 272 -14.76 -13.92 3.68
C PRO A 272 -14.52 -14.01 2.18
N ILE A 273 -13.43 -13.41 1.72
CA ILE A 273 -12.89 -13.62 0.39
C ILE A 273 -11.76 -14.63 0.51
N LEU A 274 -11.97 -15.83 -0.04
CA LEU A 274 -10.99 -16.92 0.03
C LEU A 274 -10.04 -16.93 -1.16
N GLU A 275 -10.48 -16.42 -2.31
CA GLU A 275 -9.67 -16.36 -3.52
C GLU A 275 -8.53 -15.36 -3.37
N ALA A 276 -7.31 -15.83 -3.64
CA ALA A 276 -6.14 -14.98 -3.83
C ALA A 276 -6.05 -14.54 -5.29
N GLU A 277 -5.65 -13.30 -5.49
CA GLU A 277 -5.48 -12.70 -6.81
C GLU A 277 -4.05 -12.17 -6.97
N LEU A 278 -3.50 -12.26 -8.16
CA LEU A 278 -2.17 -11.78 -8.48
C LEU A 278 -2.26 -10.62 -9.46
N TYR A 279 -1.69 -9.49 -9.10
CA TYR A 279 -1.54 -8.32 -9.95
C TYR A 279 -0.24 -8.41 -10.73
N ASP A 280 -0.33 -8.31 -12.03
CA ASP A 280 0.81 -8.17 -12.93
C ASP A 280 1.01 -6.69 -13.27
N PRO A 281 2.14 -6.07 -12.87
CA PRO A 281 2.39 -4.66 -13.13
C PRO A 281 2.73 -4.34 -14.59
N VAL A 282 2.99 -5.35 -15.45
CA VAL A 282 3.27 -5.14 -16.88
C VAL A 282 1.98 -5.03 -17.67
N THR A 283 1.03 -5.95 -17.40
CA THR A 283 -0.28 -5.94 -18.06
C THR A 283 -1.31 -5.11 -17.31
N GLU A 284 -1.00 -4.72 -16.08
CA GLU A 284 -1.89 -3.98 -15.16
C GLU A 284 -3.21 -4.71 -14.91
N THR A 285 -3.17 -6.03 -14.79
CA THR A 285 -4.35 -6.87 -14.60
C THR A 285 -4.25 -7.76 -13.37
N PHE A 286 -5.41 -8.09 -12.78
CA PHE A 286 -5.53 -9.08 -11.73
C PHE A 286 -6.00 -10.42 -12.30
N ARG A 287 -5.48 -11.51 -11.77
CA ARG A 287 -5.94 -12.88 -12.07
C ARG A 287 -6.06 -13.71 -10.80
N LYS A 288 -7.08 -14.56 -10.71
CA LYS A 288 -7.21 -15.53 -9.61
C LYS A 288 -6.10 -16.58 -9.70
N VAL A 289 -5.53 -16.95 -8.55
CA VAL A 289 -4.39 -17.86 -8.50
C VAL A 289 -4.57 -19.02 -7.53
N ALA A 290 -5.24 -18.83 -6.40
CA ALA A 290 -5.45 -19.86 -5.39
C ALA A 290 -6.67 -19.56 -4.54
N THR A 291 -7.13 -20.57 -3.78
CA THR A 291 -8.19 -20.41 -2.79
C THR A 291 -7.63 -20.80 -1.42
N GLN A 292 -7.79 -19.91 -0.43
CA GLN A 292 -7.44 -20.18 0.96
C GLN A 292 -8.41 -21.19 1.58
N ASN A 293 -7.92 -22.00 2.51
CA ASN A 293 -8.76 -22.98 3.21
C ASN A 293 -9.47 -22.36 4.44
N ARG A 294 -9.00 -21.21 4.93
CA ARG A 294 -9.49 -20.57 6.12
C ARG A 294 -9.89 -19.12 5.88
N PRO A 295 -11.02 -18.65 6.42
CA PRO A 295 -11.37 -17.25 6.46
C PRO A 295 -10.33 -16.44 7.26
N ARG A 296 -9.84 -15.34 6.68
CA ARG A 296 -8.88 -14.43 7.32
C ARG A 296 -9.28 -13.00 7.03
N THR A 297 -10.30 -12.51 7.73
CA THR A 297 -10.97 -11.26 7.37
C THR A 297 -10.35 -10.04 8.07
N TYR A 298 -9.96 -10.16 9.36
CA TYR A 298 -9.41 -9.05 10.14
C TYR A 298 -8.20 -9.48 10.97
N HIS A 299 -7.23 -8.59 11.17
CA HIS A 299 -5.93 -8.90 11.76
C HIS A 299 -5.23 -10.06 11.04
N ASN A 300 -5.39 -10.12 9.73
CA ASN A 300 -4.64 -11.05 8.90
C ASN A 300 -3.26 -10.49 8.55
N SER A 301 -2.34 -11.39 8.24
CA SER A 301 -0.97 -11.06 7.85
C SER A 301 -0.48 -12.02 6.77
N ALA A 302 0.34 -11.52 5.85
CA ALA A 302 1.00 -12.34 4.85
C ALA A 302 2.43 -11.84 4.61
N LEU A 303 3.38 -12.77 4.57
CA LEU A 303 4.81 -12.48 4.56
C LEU A 303 5.51 -13.25 3.44
N LEU A 304 6.36 -12.58 2.66
CA LEU A 304 7.27 -13.24 1.73
C LEU A 304 8.34 -14.02 2.51
N LEU A 305 8.50 -15.28 2.17
CA LEU A 305 9.51 -16.18 2.75
C LEU A 305 10.81 -16.14 1.92
N PRO A 306 11.95 -16.52 2.54
CA PRO A 306 13.23 -16.53 1.83
C PRO A 306 13.31 -17.43 0.59
N ASP A 307 12.47 -18.44 0.51
CA ASP A 307 12.37 -19.33 -0.66
C ASP A 307 11.45 -18.80 -1.77
N GLY A 308 10.77 -17.65 -1.53
CA GLY A 308 9.85 -17.01 -2.47
C GLY A 308 8.39 -17.44 -2.30
N ARG A 309 8.06 -18.32 -1.35
CA ARG A 309 6.67 -18.61 -0.97
C ARG A 309 6.10 -17.52 -0.09
N VAL A 310 4.79 -17.54 0.15
CA VAL A 310 4.12 -16.57 1.02
C VAL A 310 3.47 -17.30 2.20
N LEU A 311 3.85 -16.94 3.42
CA LEU A 311 3.19 -17.37 4.65
C LEU A 311 1.97 -16.48 4.88
N VAL A 312 0.81 -17.10 5.13
CA VAL A 312 -0.46 -16.41 5.42
C VAL A 312 -0.99 -16.88 6.76
N GLY A 313 -1.32 -15.95 7.62
CA GLY A 313 -1.80 -16.29 8.97
C GLY A 313 -2.67 -15.20 9.56
N GLY A 314 -3.11 -15.44 10.79
CA GLY A 314 -3.95 -14.51 11.53
C GLY A 314 -5.40 -14.50 11.06
N HIS A 315 -6.26 -14.30 11.96
CA HIS A 315 -7.64 -13.84 11.95
C HIS A 315 -7.98 -13.61 13.41
N ALA A 316 -8.27 -12.38 13.78
CA ALA A 316 -8.56 -12.02 15.16
C ALA A 316 -9.61 -10.90 15.19
N PRO A 317 -10.91 -11.25 15.00
CA PRO A 317 -12.00 -10.29 15.12
C PRO A 317 -12.06 -9.71 16.53
N ILE A 318 -12.55 -8.50 16.65
CA ILE A 318 -12.69 -7.83 17.93
C ILE A 318 -13.96 -8.33 18.62
N ASN A 319 -13.81 -8.85 19.83
CA ASN A 319 -14.94 -9.09 20.70
C ASN A 319 -15.46 -7.74 21.22
N THR A 320 -16.75 -7.46 21.06
CA THR A 320 -17.37 -6.23 21.57
C THR A 320 -17.19 -6.07 23.07
N ALA A 321 -17.15 -7.18 23.82
CA ALA A 321 -16.85 -7.16 25.25
C ALA A 321 -15.43 -6.66 25.56
N TYR A 322 -14.45 -6.95 24.70
CA TYR A 322 -13.09 -6.43 24.82
C TYR A 322 -13.04 -4.91 24.62
N ALA A 323 -13.79 -4.40 23.64
CA ALA A 323 -13.84 -2.97 23.33
C ALA A 323 -14.40 -2.13 24.49
N TYR A 324 -15.30 -2.70 25.29
CA TYR A 324 -15.92 -2.02 26.43
C TYR A 324 -15.32 -2.47 27.78
N SER A 325 -14.22 -3.21 27.78
CA SER A 325 -13.62 -3.80 28.99
C SER A 325 -14.59 -4.65 29.83
N VAL A 326 -15.59 -5.24 29.18
CA VAL A 326 -16.61 -6.09 29.80
C VAL A 326 -16.37 -7.53 29.38
N THR A 327 -16.04 -8.39 30.33
CA THR A 327 -16.01 -9.83 30.09
C THR A 327 -17.41 -10.38 30.27
N LEU A 328 -18.08 -10.72 29.18
CA LEU A 328 -19.38 -11.41 29.27
C LEU A 328 -19.18 -12.88 29.64
N PRO A 329 -20.02 -13.45 30.52
CA PRO A 329 -19.96 -14.88 30.85
C PRO A 329 -20.05 -15.74 29.57
N GLY A 330 -19.11 -16.66 29.41
CA GLY A 330 -19.06 -17.58 28.27
C GLY A 330 -18.29 -17.05 27.04
N PHE A 331 -17.74 -15.83 27.10
CA PHE A 331 -16.89 -15.28 26.05
C PHE A 331 -15.44 -15.20 26.53
N SER A 332 -14.54 -15.64 25.67
CA SER A 332 -13.09 -15.51 25.85
C SER A 332 -12.56 -14.38 24.95
N PRO A 333 -11.52 -13.62 25.36
CA PRO A 333 -10.83 -12.68 24.45
C PRO A 333 -10.22 -13.36 23.22
N ASN A 334 -10.11 -14.69 23.24
CA ASN A 334 -9.58 -15.48 22.13
C ASN A 334 -10.65 -16.07 21.20
N ASP A 335 -11.94 -15.88 21.51
CA ASP A 335 -13.02 -16.39 20.69
C ASP A 335 -12.95 -15.83 19.26
N GLY A 336 -13.12 -16.71 18.29
CA GLY A 336 -13.04 -16.36 16.86
C GLY A 336 -11.62 -16.21 16.31
N ARG A 337 -10.56 -16.31 17.12
CA ARG A 337 -9.17 -16.26 16.64
C ARG A 337 -8.78 -17.56 15.95
N ASP A 338 -8.13 -17.46 14.81
CA ASP A 338 -7.53 -18.59 14.10
C ASP A 338 -5.99 -18.52 14.21
N PRO A 339 -5.35 -19.42 14.99
CA PRO A 339 -3.90 -19.46 15.12
C PRO A 339 -3.21 -20.22 13.99
N SER A 340 -3.96 -20.78 13.04
CA SER A 340 -3.39 -21.53 11.93
C SER A 340 -2.70 -20.63 10.92
N PHE A 341 -1.88 -21.23 10.07
CA PHE A 341 -1.26 -20.57 8.93
C PHE A 341 -1.32 -21.46 7.69
N GLU A 342 -1.19 -20.84 6.54
CA GLU A 342 -1.13 -21.48 5.22
C GLU A 342 0.10 -20.94 4.48
N ILE A 343 0.58 -21.71 3.52
CA ILE A 343 1.68 -21.29 2.65
C ILE A 343 1.20 -21.33 1.20
N TYR A 344 1.21 -20.16 0.57
CA TYR A 344 1.00 -20.04 -0.86
C TYR A 344 2.31 -20.26 -1.60
N SER A 345 2.28 -21.14 -2.59
CA SER A 345 3.43 -21.43 -3.48
C SER A 345 3.15 -20.83 -4.86
N PRO A 346 3.78 -19.70 -5.23
CA PRO A 346 3.65 -19.17 -6.58
C PRO A 346 4.14 -20.16 -7.65
N PRO A 347 3.66 -20.05 -8.91
CA PRO A 347 4.00 -21.00 -9.97
C PRO A 347 5.50 -21.22 -10.17
N TYR A 348 6.31 -20.20 -9.99
CA TYR A 348 7.76 -20.28 -10.15
C TYR A 348 8.48 -21.21 -9.14
N ILE A 349 7.78 -21.66 -8.08
CA ILE A 349 8.34 -22.63 -7.11
C ILE A 349 8.48 -24.01 -7.73
N PHE A 350 7.67 -24.35 -8.73
CA PHE A 350 7.57 -25.68 -9.30
C PHE A 350 8.40 -25.88 -10.58
N GLY A 351 9.06 -24.82 -11.08
CA GLY A 351 9.92 -24.84 -12.26
C GLY A 351 11.40 -24.73 -11.93
N ASP A 352 12.21 -24.72 -12.98
CA ASP A 352 13.65 -24.47 -12.86
C ASP A 352 13.88 -23.04 -12.42
N ARG A 353 14.80 -22.85 -11.46
CA ARG A 353 15.09 -21.55 -10.85
C ARG A 353 16.56 -21.21 -10.98
N PRO A 354 16.94 -19.93 -11.16
CA PRO A 354 18.34 -19.54 -11.07
C PRO A 354 18.86 -19.87 -9.66
N ALA A 355 20.10 -20.34 -9.58
CA ALA A 355 20.68 -20.74 -8.31
C ALA A 355 21.96 -19.93 -8.02
N ILE A 356 21.92 -19.17 -6.94
CA ILE A 356 23.04 -18.34 -6.48
C ILE A 356 23.81 -19.04 -5.35
N LYS A 357 25.12 -18.83 -5.33
CA LYS A 357 26.00 -19.23 -4.21
C LYS A 357 25.86 -18.22 -3.07
N ASN A 358 26.57 -18.46 -1.99
CA ASN A 358 26.66 -17.50 -0.91
C ASN A 358 27.23 -16.17 -1.40
N VAL A 359 26.57 -15.09 -1.07
CA VAL A 359 27.01 -13.72 -1.29
C VAL A 359 27.61 -13.15 0.00
N ARG A 360 28.34 -12.04 -0.09
CA ARG A 360 28.76 -11.30 1.09
C ARG A 360 27.55 -10.87 1.90
N SER A 361 27.49 -11.22 3.18
CA SER A 361 26.34 -11.00 4.05
C SER A 361 26.16 -9.55 4.51
N THR A 362 27.23 -8.73 4.47
CA THR A 362 27.17 -7.32 4.86
C THR A 362 27.72 -6.45 3.74
N VAL A 363 26.99 -5.41 3.39
CA VAL A 363 27.33 -4.46 2.32
C VAL A 363 27.09 -3.04 2.80
N SER A 364 27.81 -2.07 2.24
CA SER A 364 27.58 -0.65 2.49
C SER A 364 26.84 -0.01 1.33
N ILE A 365 26.17 1.09 1.62
CA ILE A 365 25.52 1.93 0.63
C ILE A 365 26.54 2.36 -0.42
N GLY A 366 26.17 2.30 -1.70
CA GLY A 366 27.03 2.68 -2.81
C GLY A 366 28.13 1.67 -3.18
N GLU A 367 28.24 0.53 -2.48
CA GLU A 367 29.17 -0.53 -2.83
C GLU A 367 28.73 -1.37 -4.03
N ARG A 368 29.65 -2.12 -4.58
CA ARG A 368 29.37 -3.18 -5.55
C ARG A 368 29.28 -4.53 -4.84
N LEU A 369 28.27 -5.31 -5.21
CA LEU A 369 28.09 -6.67 -4.72
C LEU A 369 28.26 -7.67 -5.87
N SER A 370 29.13 -8.66 -5.66
CA SER A 370 29.30 -9.79 -6.57
C SER A 370 28.33 -10.91 -6.18
N VAL A 371 27.52 -11.35 -7.12
CA VAL A 371 26.54 -12.44 -6.96
C VAL A 371 26.98 -13.63 -7.79
N PRO A 372 27.64 -14.64 -7.20
CA PRO A 372 28.13 -15.81 -7.90
C PRO A 372 27.02 -16.85 -8.07
N PHE A 373 27.02 -17.60 -9.18
CA PHE A 373 26.05 -18.63 -9.51
C PHE A 373 26.54 -20.02 -9.15
N LYS A 374 25.65 -20.94 -8.81
CA LYS A 374 25.89 -22.37 -8.87
C LYS A 374 26.00 -22.76 -10.34
N THR A 375 26.85 -23.71 -10.65
CA THR A 375 27.14 -24.21 -12.00
C THR A 375 27.28 -25.71 -11.98
N GLY A 376 27.13 -26.38 -13.13
CA GLY A 376 27.29 -27.84 -13.29
C GLY A 376 25.95 -28.59 -13.37
N ASP A 377 24.83 -27.89 -13.34
CA ASP A 377 23.52 -28.43 -13.67
C ASP A 377 23.02 -27.66 -14.91
N SER A 378 22.64 -28.38 -15.97
CA SER A 378 22.32 -27.77 -17.27
C SER A 378 21.08 -26.86 -17.19
N ALA A 379 20.07 -27.21 -16.41
CA ALA A 379 18.87 -26.41 -16.25
C ALA A 379 19.15 -25.13 -15.47
N VAL A 380 19.90 -25.24 -14.36
CA VAL A 380 20.33 -24.10 -13.56
C VAL A 380 21.27 -23.19 -14.38
N ASP A 381 22.18 -23.76 -15.17
CA ASP A 381 23.11 -22.99 -16.00
C ASP A 381 22.34 -22.22 -17.10
N ALA A 382 21.31 -22.82 -17.69
CA ALA A 382 20.43 -22.16 -18.65
C ALA A 382 19.68 -20.97 -18.01
N MET A 383 19.13 -21.15 -16.81
CA MET A 383 18.47 -20.06 -16.07
C MET A 383 19.46 -18.94 -15.69
N ASN A 384 20.67 -19.28 -15.26
CA ASN A 384 21.69 -18.28 -14.92
C ASN A 384 22.13 -17.42 -16.12
N GLN A 385 22.00 -17.91 -17.34
CA GLN A 385 22.27 -17.11 -18.55
C GLN A 385 21.14 -16.12 -18.90
N ARG A 386 19.92 -16.38 -18.41
CA ARG A 386 18.72 -15.58 -18.67
C ARG A 386 18.39 -14.60 -17.53
N ILE A 387 19.33 -14.32 -16.63
CA ILE A 387 19.11 -13.38 -15.52
C ILE A 387 18.80 -12.00 -16.09
N GLU A 388 17.68 -11.44 -15.62
CA GLU A 388 17.18 -10.13 -16.03
C GLU A 388 17.43 -9.08 -14.95
N SER A 389 17.03 -9.35 -13.70
CA SER A 389 17.13 -8.39 -12.62
C SER A 389 17.67 -9.02 -11.32
N VAL A 390 18.12 -8.14 -10.43
CA VAL A 390 18.48 -8.47 -9.05
C VAL A 390 17.76 -7.52 -8.14
N VAL A 391 17.08 -8.07 -7.14
CA VAL A 391 16.32 -7.26 -6.19
C VAL A 391 16.76 -7.55 -4.76
N LEU A 392 16.80 -6.49 -3.95
CA LEU A 392 16.86 -6.56 -2.51
C LEU A 392 15.48 -6.30 -1.94
N VAL A 393 14.91 -7.29 -1.30
CA VAL A 393 13.60 -7.20 -0.61
C VAL A 393 13.85 -7.10 0.88
N ARG A 394 13.46 -6.00 1.52
CA ARG A 394 13.62 -5.83 2.95
C ARG A 394 12.74 -6.82 3.71
N THR A 395 13.23 -7.31 4.84
CA THR A 395 12.42 -8.15 5.74
C THR A 395 11.25 -7.34 6.28
N THR A 396 10.06 -7.93 6.24
CA THR A 396 8.79 -7.26 6.55
C THR A 396 8.55 -7.10 8.05
N ASN A 397 7.84 -6.02 8.40
CA ASN A 397 7.32 -5.76 9.74
C ASN A 397 5.85 -5.35 9.63
N LEU A 398 4.96 -6.34 9.53
CA LEU A 398 3.56 -6.17 9.15
C LEU A 398 2.62 -6.15 10.35
N THR A 399 1.76 -5.13 10.39
CA THR A 399 0.60 -5.07 11.27
C THR A 399 -0.53 -4.24 10.63
N HIS A 400 -1.79 -4.63 10.77
CA HIS A 400 -2.97 -3.86 10.30
C HIS A 400 -2.84 -3.37 8.84
N LEU A 401 -2.33 -4.25 7.95
CA LEU A 401 -2.04 -3.96 6.54
C LEU A 401 -0.94 -2.90 6.33
N ILE A 402 -0.16 -2.58 7.35
CA ILE A 402 1.00 -1.72 7.27
C ILE A 402 2.26 -2.57 7.36
N ASP A 403 3.12 -2.42 6.40
CA ASP A 403 4.51 -2.87 6.48
C ASP A 403 5.40 -1.63 6.60
N GLY A 404 5.83 -1.33 7.83
CA GLY A 404 6.65 -0.16 8.13
C GLY A 404 8.05 -0.21 7.51
N ASP A 405 8.49 -1.41 7.15
CA ASP A 405 9.80 -1.66 6.53
C ASP A 405 9.71 -2.04 5.04
N GLN A 406 8.54 -1.96 4.43
CA GLN A 406 8.31 -2.39 3.05
C GLN A 406 9.22 -1.66 2.06
N ARG A 407 10.13 -2.41 1.44
CA ARG A 407 11.11 -1.91 0.50
C ARG A 407 11.59 -3.01 -0.42
N THR A 408 11.46 -2.80 -1.72
CA THR A 408 12.12 -3.62 -2.74
C THR A 408 12.90 -2.69 -3.65
N VAL A 409 14.18 -3.01 -3.85
CA VAL A 409 15.09 -2.19 -4.67
C VAL A 409 15.69 -3.07 -5.76
N GLU A 410 15.45 -2.72 -7.01
CA GLU A 410 16.13 -3.34 -8.14
C GLU A 410 17.51 -2.73 -8.29
N LEU A 411 18.52 -3.59 -8.39
CA LEU A 411 19.93 -3.18 -8.45
C LEU A 411 20.43 -3.19 -9.89
N PRO A 412 21.08 -2.11 -10.38
CA PRO A 412 21.72 -2.09 -11.69
C PRO A 412 22.77 -3.18 -11.81
N ILE A 413 22.69 -4.02 -12.86
CA ILE A 413 23.73 -4.99 -13.19
C ILE A 413 24.82 -4.27 -13.98
N VAL A 414 25.94 -3.98 -13.32
CA VAL A 414 27.07 -3.24 -13.91
C VAL A 414 28.09 -4.12 -14.61
N ARG A 415 28.03 -5.45 -14.38
CA ARG A 415 28.92 -6.41 -15.04
C ARG A 415 28.29 -7.80 -15.07
N ARG A 416 28.40 -8.48 -16.21
CA ARG A 416 28.03 -9.89 -16.39
C ARG A 416 29.29 -10.72 -16.71
N ARG A 417 29.35 -11.93 -16.18
CA ARG A 417 30.32 -12.97 -16.47
C ARG A 417 29.64 -14.34 -16.36
N ASP A 418 30.20 -15.39 -16.95
CA ASP A 418 29.56 -16.72 -17.00
C ASP A 418 29.21 -17.30 -15.63
N SER A 419 29.99 -17.01 -14.59
CA SER A 419 29.79 -17.56 -13.25
C SER A 419 29.31 -16.56 -12.19
N ARG A 420 29.06 -15.31 -12.58
CA ARG A 420 28.60 -14.25 -11.66
C ARG A 420 28.11 -12.99 -12.36
N ILE A 421 27.31 -12.24 -11.66
CA ILE A 421 27.01 -10.83 -11.99
C ILE A 421 27.57 -9.92 -10.88
N VAL A 422 27.76 -8.65 -11.21
CA VAL A 422 28.09 -7.60 -10.26
C VAL A 422 27.02 -6.53 -10.34
N VAL A 423 26.44 -6.20 -9.20
CA VAL A 423 25.41 -5.16 -9.07
C VAL A 423 25.93 -3.97 -8.28
N GLN A 424 25.34 -2.82 -8.51
CA GLN A 424 25.65 -1.56 -7.83
C GLN A 424 24.56 -1.26 -6.80
N LEU A 425 24.91 -1.09 -5.53
CA LEU A 425 23.98 -0.61 -4.52
C LEU A 425 23.73 0.89 -4.68
N PRO A 426 22.50 1.37 -4.41
CA PRO A 426 22.19 2.80 -4.36
C PRO A 426 23.12 3.56 -3.41
N LYS A 427 23.37 4.82 -3.72
CA LYS A 427 24.16 5.72 -2.85
C LYS A 427 23.29 6.45 -1.83
N GLN A 428 22.00 6.54 -2.08
CA GLN A 428 21.05 7.22 -1.21
C GLN A 428 20.54 6.26 -0.12
N GLN A 429 20.71 6.64 1.14
CA GLN A 429 20.21 5.86 2.27
C GLN A 429 18.68 5.73 2.26
N ALA A 430 17.96 6.75 1.79
CA ALA A 430 16.50 6.70 1.69
C ALA A 430 16.01 5.70 0.63
N VAL A 431 16.81 5.35 -0.38
CA VAL A 431 16.51 4.31 -1.36
C VAL A 431 16.72 2.92 -0.74
N ILE A 432 17.82 2.75 -0.02
CA ILE A 432 18.18 1.48 0.61
C ILE A 432 18.54 1.71 2.09
N PRO A 433 17.54 1.88 2.98
CA PRO A 433 17.78 2.07 4.41
C PRO A 433 18.59 0.91 5.00
N PRO A 434 19.43 1.16 6.01
CA PRO A 434 20.13 0.11 6.73
C PRO A 434 19.19 -0.92 7.32
N GLY A 435 19.62 -2.18 7.33
CA GLY A 435 18.83 -3.31 7.85
C GLY A 435 19.00 -4.57 7.02
N ASP A 436 18.16 -5.56 7.27
CA ASP A 436 18.24 -6.87 6.68
C ASP A 436 17.37 -7.01 5.44
N TYR A 437 17.92 -7.63 4.42
CA TYR A 437 17.31 -7.84 3.12
C TYR A 437 17.47 -9.27 2.66
N MET A 438 16.53 -9.72 1.85
CA MET A 438 16.60 -10.92 1.04
C MET A 438 17.03 -10.53 -0.38
N LEU A 439 18.17 -11.01 -0.83
CA LEU A 439 18.61 -10.82 -2.21
C LEU A 439 18.07 -11.94 -3.09
N PHE A 440 17.30 -11.57 -4.11
CA PHE A 440 16.81 -12.47 -5.15
C PHE A 440 17.42 -12.10 -6.50
N VAL A 441 17.57 -13.10 -7.35
CA VAL A 441 17.94 -12.95 -8.76
C VAL A 441 16.80 -13.49 -9.59
N ASN A 442 16.27 -12.68 -10.50
CA ASN A 442 15.21 -13.07 -11.41
C ASN A 442 15.78 -13.42 -12.79
N ALA A 443 15.38 -14.57 -13.31
CA ALA A 443 15.67 -14.98 -14.68
C ALA A 443 14.37 -15.17 -15.45
N ARG A 444 14.41 -15.15 -16.80
CA ARG A 444 13.25 -15.52 -17.61
C ARG A 444 13.28 -17.00 -17.94
N ASP A 445 12.12 -17.65 -17.77
CA ASP A 445 11.90 -19.02 -18.26
C ASP A 445 11.74 -19.03 -19.80
N GLU A 446 11.40 -20.18 -20.37
CA GLU A 446 11.21 -20.34 -21.83
C GLU A 446 9.93 -19.67 -22.31
N GLU A 447 8.95 -19.54 -21.44
CA GLU A 447 7.68 -18.85 -21.68
C GLU A 447 7.78 -17.34 -21.51
N GLY A 448 8.90 -16.82 -21.00
CA GLY A 448 9.16 -15.40 -20.78
C GLY A 448 8.72 -14.89 -19.39
N ASN A 449 8.29 -15.77 -18.48
CA ASN A 449 7.93 -15.37 -17.12
C ASN A 449 9.18 -15.12 -16.26
N LEU A 450 9.07 -14.22 -15.29
CA LEU A 450 10.13 -14.01 -14.32
C LEU A 450 10.11 -15.10 -13.24
N VAL A 451 11.24 -15.74 -13.04
CA VAL A 451 11.46 -16.80 -12.06
C VAL A 451 12.56 -16.38 -11.09
N PRO A 452 12.26 -16.19 -9.79
CA PRO A 452 13.25 -15.80 -8.80
C PRO A 452 14.07 -16.98 -8.30
N SER A 453 15.32 -16.75 -7.93
CA SER A 453 16.12 -17.70 -7.12
C SER A 453 15.51 -17.84 -5.70
N GLU A 454 15.99 -18.81 -4.94
CA GLU A 454 15.94 -18.65 -3.49
C GLU A 454 16.79 -17.45 -3.07
N SER A 455 16.39 -16.77 -2.00
CA SER A 455 17.10 -15.59 -1.55
C SER A 455 18.41 -15.92 -0.84
N LYS A 456 19.27 -14.91 -0.74
CA LYS A 456 20.39 -14.87 0.19
C LYS A 456 20.26 -13.69 1.13
N PRO A 457 20.52 -13.87 2.44
CA PRO A 457 20.46 -12.77 3.39
C PRO A 457 21.59 -11.78 3.13
N VAL A 458 21.28 -10.51 3.14
CA VAL A 458 22.24 -9.40 3.00
C VAL A 458 21.83 -8.29 3.96
N SER A 459 22.72 -7.92 4.85
CA SER A 459 22.55 -6.76 5.73
C SER A 459 23.20 -5.52 5.11
N VAL A 460 22.44 -4.45 4.97
CA VAL A 460 22.94 -3.15 4.55
C VAL A 460 23.39 -2.39 5.80
N ALA A 461 24.67 -2.07 5.88
CA ALA A 461 25.22 -1.34 7.00
C ALA A 461 24.81 0.14 6.97
N ALA A 462 24.59 0.72 8.14
CA ALA A 462 24.43 2.16 8.28
C ALA A 462 25.71 2.88 7.82
N ALA A 463 25.56 4.06 7.23
CA ALA A 463 26.69 4.97 7.10
C ALA A 463 27.18 5.32 8.51
N LEU A 464 28.51 5.38 8.71
CA LEU A 464 29.07 5.83 9.99
C LEU A 464 28.57 7.27 10.21
N SER A 465 27.61 7.47 11.12
CA SER A 465 27.17 8.80 11.54
C SER A 465 28.25 9.37 12.44
N ASN A 466 28.66 10.62 12.18
CA ASN A 466 29.33 11.42 13.20
C ASN A 466 28.35 11.58 14.37
N ALA A 467 28.82 11.31 15.57
CA ALA A 467 28.03 11.42 16.79
C ALA A 467 27.30 12.77 16.90
N CYS A 468 26.18 12.78 17.62
CA CYS A 468 25.48 14.01 18.04
C CYS A 468 26.52 15.04 18.54
N ILE A 469 26.60 16.19 17.89
CA ILE A 469 27.35 17.37 18.34
C ILE A 469 26.38 18.27 19.08
#